data_4cfc40521d10e296bee7885a3eb2b6bb
#
_entry.id   4cfc40521d10e296bee7885a3eb2b6bb
#
_cell.length_a   1.000
_cell.length_b   1.000
_cell.length_c   1.000
_cell.angle_alpha   90.00
_cell.angle_beta   90.00
_cell.angle_gamma   90.00
#
_symmetry.space_group_name_H-M   'P 1'
#
loop_
_entity.id
_entity.type
_entity.pdbx_description
1 polymer ?
#
loop_
_entity_poly.entity_id
_entity_poly.type
_entity_poly.pdbx_seq_one_letter_code
_entity_poly.pdbx_strand_id
1 'polypeptide(L)'
;MSESTFDPKAIFETYRNAFAPALKVQQEGVTAIDRVVRYQYAVAGDYLEWSLAQAKAALGAQSPAEFVSKQVELTTALSEKLRARAQEFVALATETQKGFTSAVNEATAKAAEVAKKKVG
;
A
#
# COMPACT_ATOMS: atom_id res chain seq x y z
N MET A 1 46.05 11.20 14.02
CA MET A 1 44.97 12.05 14.57
C MET A 1 44.13 12.67 13.45
N SER A 2 44.74 13.40 12.55
CA SER A 2 44.02 13.97 11.42
C SER A 2 43.43 12.92 10.48
N GLU A 3 44.01 11.74 10.46
CA GLU A 3 43.55 10.62 9.63
C GLU A 3 42.18 10.11 10.03
N SER A 4 41.87 10.08 11.33
CA SER A 4 40.60 9.63 11.85
C SER A 4 39.44 10.60 11.52
N THR A 5 39.78 11.86 11.25
CA THR A 5 38.81 12.90 10.94
C THR A 5 38.30 12.78 9.51
N PHE A 6 39.07 12.16 8.63
CA PHE A 6 38.76 12.06 7.21
C PHE A 6 38.53 10.61 6.74
N ASP A 7 38.01 9.76 7.60
CA ASP A 7 37.64 8.44 7.22
C ASP A 7 36.33 8.49 6.40
N PRO A 8 36.37 8.23 5.08
CA PRO A 8 35.17 8.29 4.25
C PRO A 8 34.07 7.34 4.70
N LYS A 9 34.46 6.20 5.24
CA LYS A 9 33.53 5.19 5.72
C LYS A 9 32.76 5.68 6.94
N ALA A 10 33.45 6.32 7.87
CA ALA A 10 32.84 6.88 9.08
C ALA A 10 31.91 8.02 8.73
N ILE A 11 32.31 8.88 7.77
CA ILE A 11 31.48 9.99 7.28
C ILE A 11 30.22 9.44 6.62
N PHE A 12 30.35 8.43 5.78
CA PHE A 12 29.23 7.78 5.10
C PHE A 12 28.24 7.18 6.11
N GLU A 13 28.74 6.49 7.11
CA GLU A 13 27.91 5.90 8.15
C GLU A 13 27.17 6.95 8.97
N THR A 14 27.84 8.07 9.27
CA THR A 14 27.23 9.19 9.98
C THR A 14 26.08 9.78 9.17
N TYR A 15 26.30 10.00 7.88
CA TYR A 15 25.27 10.47 6.96
C TYR A 15 24.10 9.51 6.90
N ARG A 16 24.41 8.24 6.69
CA ARG A 16 23.39 7.20 6.61
C ARG A 16 22.53 7.13 7.85
N ASN A 17 23.16 7.19 9.04
CA ASN A 17 22.43 7.15 10.31
C ASN A 17 21.58 8.40 10.51
N ALA A 18 22.08 9.56 10.09
CA ALA A 18 21.35 10.81 10.19
C ALA A 18 20.09 10.81 9.30
N PHE A 19 20.19 10.25 8.10
CA PHE A 19 19.09 10.24 7.13
C PHE A 19 18.23 8.98 7.17
N ALA A 20 18.63 7.95 7.92
CA ALA A 20 17.89 6.71 7.99
C ALA A 20 16.41 6.89 8.37
N PRO A 21 16.05 7.75 9.37
CA PRO A 21 14.64 7.95 9.69
C PRO A 21 13.85 8.59 8.53
N ALA A 22 14.46 9.55 7.82
CA ALA A 22 13.83 10.17 6.66
C ALA A 22 13.64 9.18 5.53
N LEU A 23 14.63 8.31 5.29
CA LEU A 23 14.52 7.25 4.29
C LEU A 23 13.41 6.27 4.63
N LYS A 24 13.23 5.97 5.91
CA LYS A 24 12.17 5.08 6.36
C LYS A 24 10.78 5.66 6.08
N VAL A 25 10.60 6.96 6.33
CA VAL A 25 9.35 7.66 5.99
C VAL A 25 9.11 7.61 4.49
N GLN A 26 10.15 7.82 3.69
CA GLN A 26 10.06 7.74 2.24
C GLN A 26 9.69 6.32 1.77
N GLN A 27 10.29 5.30 2.38
CA GLN A 27 9.96 3.90 2.08
C GLN A 27 8.51 3.58 2.39
N GLU A 28 7.98 4.12 3.50
CA GLU A 28 6.56 3.94 3.83
C GLU A 28 5.67 4.60 2.78
N GLY A 29 6.09 5.76 2.25
CA GLY A 29 5.37 6.42 1.16
C GLY A 29 5.33 5.57 -0.09
N VAL A 30 6.47 4.99 -0.48
CA VAL A 30 6.56 4.11 -1.65
C VAL A 30 5.71 2.85 -1.44
N THR A 31 5.77 2.27 -0.25
CA THR A 31 4.97 1.09 0.09
C THR A 31 3.47 1.40 0.02
N ALA A 32 3.06 2.59 0.51
CA ALA A 32 1.67 3.02 0.45
C ALA A 32 1.18 3.15 -1.00
N ILE A 33 2.00 3.75 -1.86
CA ILE A 33 1.68 3.88 -3.30
C ILE A 33 1.55 2.50 -3.93
N ASP A 34 2.49 1.60 -3.66
CA ASP A 34 2.46 0.23 -4.17
C ASP A 34 1.17 -0.49 -3.77
N ARG A 35 0.77 -0.38 -2.51
CA ARG A 35 -0.47 -0.98 -2.00
C ARG A 35 -1.70 -0.43 -2.71
N VAL A 36 -1.77 0.89 -2.92
CA VAL A 36 -2.89 1.54 -3.59
C VAL A 36 -2.97 1.09 -5.05
N VAL A 37 -1.84 1.05 -5.74
CA VAL A 37 -1.78 0.63 -7.15
C VAL A 37 -2.22 -0.82 -7.29
N ARG A 38 -1.73 -1.71 -6.44
CA ARG A 38 -2.13 -3.13 -6.45
C ARG A 38 -3.60 -3.30 -6.16
N TYR A 39 -4.14 -2.52 -5.22
CA TYR A 39 -5.56 -2.51 -4.90
C TYR A 39 -6.39 -2.09 -6.12
N GLN A 40 -5.99 -1.03 -6.80
CA GLN A 40 -6.67 -0.55 -8.00
C GLN A 40 -6.67 -1.59 -9.12
N TYR A 41 -5.54 -2.28 -9.32
CA TYR A 41 -5.47 -3.37 -10.29
C TYR A 41 -6.38 -4.53 -9.92
N ALA A 42 -6.48 -4.86 -8.64
CA ALA A 42 -7.34 -5.92 -8.16
C ALA A 42 -8.82 -5.59 -8.40
N VAL A 43 -9.24 -4.35 -8.12
CA VAL A 43 -10.60 -3.88 -8.37
C VAL A 43 -10.91 -3.88 -9.86
N ALA A 44 -9.99 -3.38 -10.67
CA ALA A 44 -10.12 -3.38 -12.13
C ALA A 44 -10.24 -4.81 -12.66
N GLY A 45 -9.47 -5.74 -12.09
CA GLY A 45 -9.53 -7.15 -12.44
C GLY A 45 -10.89 -7.77 -12.11
N ASP A 46 -11.48 -7.40 -10.98
CA ASP A 46 -12.81 -7.87 -10.59
C ASP A 46 -13.87 -7.41 -11.59
N TYR A 47 -13.80 -6.14 -12.01
CA TYR A 47 -14.72 -5.61 -13.02
C TYR A 47 -14.52 -6.28 -14.38
N LEU A 48 -13.27 -6.53 -14.75
CA LEU A 48 -12.95 -7.21 -16.00
C LEU A 48 -13.52 -8.64 -16.01
N GLU A 49 -13.31 -9.38 -14.93
CA GLU A 49 -13.88 -10.73 -14.79
C GLU A 49 -15.40 -10.72 -14.90
N TRP A 50 -16.03 -9.76 -14.23
CA TRP A 50 -17.48 -9.60 -14.28
C TRP A 50 -17.94 -9.29 -15.70
N SER A 51 -17.26 -8.39 -16.41
CA SER A 51 -17.60 -8.04 -17.80
C SER A 51 -17.47 -9.23 -18.73
N LEU A 52 -16.40 -10.03 -18.57
CA LEU A 52 -16.21 -11.24 -19.36
C LEU A 52 -17.28 -12.29 -19.06
N ALA A 53 -17.64 -12.44 -17.78
CA ALA A 53 -18.69 -13.36 -17.38
C ALA A 53 -20.06 -12.93 -17.92
N GLN A 54 -20.33 -11.62 -17.96
CA GLN A 54 -21.52 -11.06 -18.58
C GLN A 54 -21.61 -11.40 -20.05
N ALA A 55 -20.52 -11.20 -20.78
CA ALA A 55 -20.46 -11.51 -22.21
C ALA A 55 -20.68 -13.01 -22.46
N LYS A 56 -20.05 -13.86 -21.65
CA LYS A 56 -20.22 -15.32 -21.76
C LYS A 56 -21.64 -15.73 -21.46
N ALA A 57 -22.28 -15.14 -20.45
CA ALA A 57 -23.66 -15.42 -20.09
C ALA A 57 -24.63 -15.03 -21.23
N ALA A 58 -24.39 -13.86 -21.84
CA ALA A 58 -25.20 -13.41 -22.97
C ALA A 58 -25.08 -14.34 -24.18
N LEU A 59 -23.85 -14.81 -24.47
CA LEU A 59 -23.62 -15.70 -25.62
C LEU A 59 -24.09 -17.13 -25.36
N GLY A 60 -24.08 -17.59 -24.12
CA GLY A 60 -24.43 -18.97 -23.76
C GLY A 60 -25.85 -19.18 -23.31
N ALA A 61 -26.61 -18.12 -23.07
CA ALA A 61 -27.99 -18.24 -22.58
C ALA A 61 -28.89 -18.82 -23.66
N GLN A 62 -29.65 -19.85 -23.31
CA GLN A 62 -30.58 -20.53 -24.23
C GLN A 62 -32.02 -20.06 -24.05
N SER A 63 -32.28 -19.28 -22.98
CA SER A 63 -33.62 -18.73 -22.72
C SER A 63 -33.47 -17.40 -21.98
N PRO A 64 -34.51 -16.53 -22.06
CA PRO A 64 -34.51 -15.29 -21.26
C PRO A 64 -34.42 -15.54 -19.75
N ALA A 65 -35.07 -16.60 -19.27
CA ALA A 65 -35.06 -16.95 -17.86
C ALA A 65 -33.65 -17.35 -17.38
N GLU A 66 -32.94 -18.11 -18.20
CA GLU A 66 -31.55 -18.48 -17.92
C GLU A 66 -30.64 -17.25 -17.89
N PHE A 67 -30.81 -16.32 -18.82
CA PHE A 67 -30.05 -15.09 -18.86
C PHE A 67 -30.26 -14.26 -17.59
N VAL A 68 -31.52 -14.06 -17.17
CA VAL A 68 -31.86 -13.31 -15.97
C VAL A 68 -31.28 -13.98 -14.73
N SER A 69 -31.37 -15.30 -14.63
CA SER A 69 -30.82 -16.08 -13.54
C SER A 69 -29.29 -15.86 -13.43
N LYS A 70 -28.60 -15.92 -14.56
CA LYS A 70 -27.14 -15.65 -14.62
C LYS A 70 -26.80 -14.22 -14.24
N GLN A 71 -27.60 -13.25 -14.65
CA GLN A 71 -27.40 -11.84 -14.28
C GLN A 71 -27.50 -11.64 -12.77
N VAL A 72 -28.47 -12.26 -12.12
CA VAL A 72 -28.62 -12.20 -10.67
C VAL A 72 -27.40 -12.81 -9.98
N GLU A 73 -26.95 -13.96 -10.45
CA GLU A 73 -25.78 -14.65 -9.93
C GLU A 73 -24.52 -13.79 -10.04
N LEU A 74 -24.28 -13.23 -11.22
CA LEU A 74 -23.10 -12.40 -11.49
C LEU A 74 -23.11 -11.10 -10.70
N THR A 75 -24.28 -10.46 -10.57
CA THR A 75 -24.42 -9.23 -9.79
C THR A 75 -24.17 -9.50 -8.31
N THR A 76 -24.69 -10.60 -7.78
CA THR A 76 -24.46 -11.01 -6.41
C THR A 76 -22.98 -11.27 -6.15
N ALA A 77 -22.33 -12.00 -7.07
CA ALA A 77 -20.90 -12.30 -6.96
C ALA A 77 -20.06 -11.01 -6.99
N LEU A 78 -20.41 -10.07 -7.88
CA LEU A 78 -19.71 -8.79 -7.94
C LEU A 78 -19.89 -7.99 -6.65
N SER A 79 -21.12 -7.95 -6.12
CA SER A 79 -21.41 -7.25 -4.86
C SER A 79 -20.58 -7.80 -3.70
N GLU A 80 -20.43 -9.12 -3.63
CA GLU A 80 -19.61 -9.77 -2.60
C GLU A 80 -18.14 -9.42 -2.77
N LYS A 81 -17.64 -9.42 -4.00
CA LYS A 81 -16.25 -9.02 -4.29
C LYS A 81 -16.00 -7.57 -3.93
N LEU A 82 -16.91 -6.68 -4.27
CA LEU A 82 -16.77 -5.26 -3.94
C LEU A 82 -16.80 -5.02 -2.43
N ARG A 83 -17.61 -5.79 -1.70
CA ARG A 83 -17.63 -5.73 -0.25
C ARG A 83 -16.29 -6.16 0.33
N ALA A 84 -15.75 -7.26 -0.16
CA ALA A 84 -14.42 -7.75 0.26
C ALA A 84 -13.33 -6.71 -0.05
N ARG A 85 -13.40 -6.07 -1.22
CA ARG A 85 -12.45 -5.01 -1.59
C ARG A 85 -12.57 -3.79 -0.68
N ALA A 86 -13.80 -3.43 -0.28
CA ALA A 86 -14.01 -2.33 0.67
C ALA A 86 -13.35 -2.64 2.02
N GLN A 87 -13.46 -3.87 2.50
CA GLN A 87 -12.80 -4.30 3.73
C GLN A 87 -11.27 -4.28 3.58
N GLU A 88 -10.75 -4.72 2.44
CA GLU A 88 -9.33 -4.64 2.13
C GLU A 88 -8.84 -3.19 2.12
N PHE A 89 -9.64 -2.29 1.57
CA PHE A 89 -9.30 -0.87 1.53
C PHE A 89 -9.16 -0.29 2.94
N VAL A 90 -10.09 -0.61 3.83
CA VAL A 90 -10.03 -0.17 5.23
C VAL A 90 -8.78 -0.71 5.92
N ALA A 91 -8.48 -2.00 5.72
CA ALA A 91 -7.29 -2.62 6.28
C ALA A 91 -6.01 -1.96 5.73
N LEU A 92 -5.98 -1.71 4.43
CA LEU A 92 -4.87 -1.06 3.74
C LEU A 92 -4.64 0.35 4.29
N ALA A 93 -5.71 1.14 4.45
CA ALA A 93 -5.64 2.49 4.98
C ALA A 93 -5.12 2.48 6.43
N THR A 94 -5.59 1.53 7.23
CA THR A 94 -5.16 1.37 8.61
C THR A 94 -3.68 1.01 8.70
N GLU A 95 -3.23 0.05 7.91
CA GLU A 95 -1.82 -0.35 7.88
C GLU A 95 -0.92 0.78 7.40
N THR A 96 -1.34 1.49 6.38
CA THR A 96 -0.59 2.62 5.83
C THR A 96 -0.45 3.72 6.89
N GLN A 97 -1.54 4.04 7.59
CA GLN A 97 -1.53 5.04 8.64
C GLN A 97 -0.61 4.62 9.79
N LYS A 98 -0.67 3.37 10.21
CA LYS A 98 0.22 2.84 11.26
C LYS A 98 1.68 2.91 10.84
N GLY A 99 1.99 2.54 9.62
CA GLY A 99 3.35 2.59 9.10
C GLY A 99 3.91 4.00 9.09
N PHE A 100 3.13 4.97 8.58
CA PHE A 100 3.54 6.37 8.60
C PHE A 100 3.69 6.92 10.01
N THR A 101 2.74 6.65 10.88
CA THR A 101 2.80 7.12 12.26
C THR A 101 4.03 6.58 12.98
N SER A 102 4.31 5.29 12.82
CA SER A 102 5.49 4.65 13.39
C SER A 102 6.77 5.28 12.85
N ALA A 103 6.87 5.48 11.55
CA ALA A 103 8.06 6.05 10.91
C ALA A 103 8.28 7.50 11.35
N VAL A 104 7.22 8.30 11.42
CA VAL A 104 7.30 9.70 11.87
C VAL A 104 7.71 9.77 13.34
N ASN A 105 7.12 8.93 14.19
CA ASN A 105 7.48 8.87 15.60
C ASN A 105 8.95 8.50 15.80
N GLU A 106 9.42 7.54 15.03
CA GLU A 106 10.83 7.12 15.06
C GLU A 106 11.76 8.25 14.61
N ALA A 107 11.39 8.95 13.53
CA ALA A 107 12.16 10.09 13.04
C ALA A 107 12.20 11.22 14.05
N THR A 108 11.08 11.51 14.71
CA THR A 108 10.97 12.54 15.74
C THR A 108 11.83 12.19 16.97
N ALA A 109 11.77 10.95 17.41
CA ALA A 109 12.57 10.47 18.55
C ALA A 109 14.07 10.58 18.24
N LYS A 110 14.46 10.22 17.03
CA LYS A 110 15.86 10.31 16.59
C LYS A 110 16.33 11.76 16.52
N ALA A 111 15.50 12.65 16.00
CA ALA A 111 15.82 14.09 15.94
C ALA A 111 15.99 14.67 17.35
N ALA A 112 15.11 14.31 18.27
CA ALA A 112 15.20 14.75 19.67
C ALA A 112 16.48 14.24 20.35
N GLU A 113 16.86 13.01 20.05
CA GLU A 113 18.09 12.40 20.56
C GLU A 113 19.33 13.15 20.08
N VAL A 114 19.37 13.47 18.78
CA VAL A 114 20.47 14.23 18.17
C VAL A 114 20.55 15.64 18.78
N ALA A 115 19.42 16.30 18.96
CA ALA A 115 19.34 17.62 19.56
C ALA A 115 19.90 17.62 20.99
N LYS A 116 19.56 16.61 21.78
CA LYS A 116 20.09 16.44 23.14
C LYS A 116 21.58 16.27 23.15
N LYS A 117 22.13 15.49 22.25
CA LYS A 117 23.58 15.29 22.15
C LYS A 117 24.32 16.54 21.79
N LYS A 118 23.73 17.39 20.95
CA LYS A 118 24.34 18.66 20.54
C LYS A 118 24.37 19.69 21.69
N VAL A 119 23.32 19.71 22.48
CA VAL A 119 23.20 20.67 23.59
C VAL A 119 23.99 20.22 24.81
N GLY A 120 24.05 18.95 25.03
CA GLY A 120 24.80 18.37 26.13
C GLY A 120 26.26 18.18 25.83
#